data_d75b0af55f6a298dc4ede16676e92ec7
#
_entry.id   d75b0af55f6a298dc4ede16676e92ec7
#
_cell.length_a   1.000
_cell.length_b   1.000
_cell.length_c   1.000
_cell.angle_alpha   90.00
_cell.angle_beta   90.00
_cell.angle_gamma   90.00
#
_symmetry.space_group_name_H-M   'P 1'
#
loop_
_entity.id
_entity.type
_entity.pdbx_description
1 polymer ?
#
loop_
_entity_poly.entity_id
_entity_poly.type
_entity_poly.pdbx_seq_one_letter_code
_entity_poly.pdbx_strand_id
1 'polypeptide(L)'
;MALGDEIIKKLNKKFEPLTTTQLRYRSNDIVVQSDEEGNAIRMFIGKANNKGVIKGDRYSRTLKKDKEGNIIKDHWERKGKAS
;
A
#
# COMPACT_ATOMS: atom_id res chain seq x y z
N MET A 1 8.33 -3.80 11.43
CA MET A 1 9.12 -2.67 10.98
C MET A 1 8.20 -1.58 10.46
N ALA A 2 8.44 -0.35 10.86
CA ALA A 2 7.60 0.76 10.44
C ALA A 2 7.98 1.22 9.02
N LEU A 3 6.99 1.67 8.27
CA LEU A 3 7.24 2.25 6.96
C LEU A 3 7.89 3.63 7.12
N GLY A 4 8.81 3.94 6.22
CA GLY A 4 9.43 5.25 6.20
C GLY A 4 8.48 6.34 5.74
N ASP A 5 8.77 7.59 6.12
CA ASP A 5 7.90 8.71 5.79
C ASP A 5 7.72 8.92 4.29
N GLU A 6 8.78 8.68 3.50
CA GLU A 6 8.70 8.86 2.04
C GLU A 6 7.74 7.87 1.40
N ILE A 7 7.74 6.62 1.89
CA ILE A 7 6.81 5.61 1.38
C ILE A 7 5.39 5.98 1.77
N ILE A 8 5.19 6.39 3.02
CA ILE A 8 3.86 6.78 3.50
C ILE A 8 3.31 7.95 2.70
N LYS A 9 4.14 8.93 2.33
CA LYS A 9 3.70 10.03 1.48
C LYS A 9 3.22 9.54 0.12
N LYS A 10 3.91 8.57 -0.46
CA LYS A 10 3.48 7.99 -1.74
C LYS A 10 2.16 7.24 -1.60
N LEU A 11 1.97 6.55 -0.48
CA LEU A 11 0.75 5.77 -0.24
C LEU A 11 -0.45 6.64 0.13
N ASN A 12 -0.21 7.87 0.59
CA ASN A 12 -1.29 8.79 0.96
C ASN A 12 -1.92 9.49 -0.24
N LYS A 13 -1.38 9.32 -1.43
CA LYS A 13 -1.99 9.83 -2.64
C LYS A 13 -3.29 9.10 -2.93
N LYS A 14 -4.17 9.74 -3.67
CA LYS A 14 -5.32 9.05 -4.24
C LYS A 14 -4.90 8.33 -5.50
N PHE A 15 -5.32 7.09 -5.59
CA PHE A 15 -5.07 6.24 -6.75
C PHE A 15 -6.36 6.06 -7.53
N GLU A 16 -6.30 5.39 -8.66
CA GLU A 16 -7.50 5.00 -9.37
C GLU A 16 -8.27 3.98 -8.51
N PRO A 17 -9.60 4.12 -8.38
CA PRO A 17 -10.37 3.17 -7.57
C PRO A 17 -10.25 1.74 -8.05
N LEU A 18 -10.20 0.81 -7.10
CA LEU A 18 -10.18 -0.63 -7.37
C LEU A 18 -9.11 -1.05 -8.37
N THR A 19 -7.94 -0.43 -8.27
CA THR A 19 -6.86 -0.61 -9.24
C THR A 19 -5.60 -1.09 -8.54
N THR A 20 -4.81 -1.89 -9.27
CA THR A 20 -3.47 -2.28 -8.85
C THR A 20 -2.48 -1.38 -9.57
N THR A 21 -1.67 -0.66 -8.80
CA THR A 21 -0.70 0.30 -9.33
C THR A 21 0.70 -0.17 -9.00
N GLN A 22 1.58 -0.15 -9.99
CA GLN A 22 2.98 -0.51 -9.79
C GLN A 22 3.81 0.75 -9.66
N LEU A 23 4.61 0.81 -8.61
CA LEU A 23 5.49 1.93 -8.32
C LEU A 23 6.90 1.43 -8.09
N ARG A 24 7.84 2.35 -8.03
CA ARG A 24 9.20 2.04 -7.70
C ARG A 24 9.68 3.00 -6.61
N TYR A 25 10.35 2.42 -5.62
CA TYR A 25 10.91 3.21 -4.52
C TYR A 25 12.34 2.74 -4.28
N ARG A 26 13.30 3.60 -4.61
CA ARG A 26 14.73 3.25 -4.57
C ARG A 26 14.98 2.04 -5.47
N SER A 27 15.52 0.95 -4.94
CA SER A 27 15.77 -0.26 -5.73
C SER A 27 14.68 -1.31 -5.57
N ASN A 28 13.58 -0.98 -4.91
CA ASN A 28 12.48 -1.91 -4.67
C ASN A 28 11.31 -1.65 -5.60
N ASP A 29 10.59 -2.71 -5.94
CA ASP A 29 9.32 -2.62 -6.64
C ASP A 29 8.20 -2.60 -5.62
N ILE A 30 7.20 -1.78 -5.87
CA ILE A 30 6.04 -1.65 -5.00
C ILE A 30 4.79 -1.87 -5.83
N VAL A 31 3.87 -2.69 -5.32
CA VAL A 31 2.54 -2.86 -5.90
C VAL A 31 1.53 -2.41 -4.86
N VAL A 32 0.64 -1.51 -5.26
CA VAL A 32 -0.37 -0.92 -4.39
C VAL A 32 -1.75 -1.31 -4.91
N GLN A 33 -2.62 -1.76 -4.03
CA GLN A 33 -4.02 -2.00 -4.35
C GLN A 33 -4.87 -0.95 -3.67
N SER A 34 -5.79 -0.36 -4.41
CA SER A 34 -6.66 0.70 -3.92
C SER A 34 -8.09 0.21 -3.73
N ASP A 35 -8.83 0.93 -2.87
CA ASP A 35 -10.23 0.65 -2.61
C ASP A 35 -11.14 1.46 -3.55
N GLU A 36 -12.45 1.44 -3.28
CA GLU A 36 -13.43 2.13 -4.09
C GLU A 36 -13.24 3.64 -4.13
N GLU A 37 -12.58 4.20 -3.12
CA GLU A 37 -12.35 5.64 -3.02
C GLU A 37 -10.97 6.03 -3.51
N GLY A 38 -10.18 5.06 -3.97
CA GLY A 38 -8.82 5.33 -4.42
C GLY A 38 -7.80 5.38 -3.31
N ASN A 39 -8.15 4.96 -2.10
CA ASN A 39 -7.18 4.88 -1.00
C ASN A 39 -6.36 3.61 -1.12
N ALA A 40 -5.04 3.74 -0.98
CA ALA A 40 -4.18 2.56 -0.93
C ALA A 40 -4.52 1.76 0.33
N ILE A 41 -4.83 0.48 0.18
CA ILE A 41 -5.20 -0.40 1.30
C ILE A 41 -4.28 -1.59 1.45
N ARG A 42 -3.55 -1.94 0.41
CA ARG A 42 -2.55 -3.02 0.45
C ARG A 42 -1.31 -2.59 -0.30
N MET A 43 -0.18 -3.06 0.18
CA MET A 43 1.09 -2.78 -0.47
C MET A 43 1.98 -4.00 -0.36
N PHE A 44 2.64 -4.31 -1.48
CA PHE A 44 3.69 -5.33 -1.52
C PHE A 44 4.98 -4.61 -1.89
N ILE A 45 6.04 -4.85 -1.15
CA ILE A 45 7.33 -4.21 -1.41
C ILE A 45 8.44 -5.25 -1.43
N GLY A 46 9.30 -5.19 -2.45
CA GLY A 46 10.41 -6.13 -2.61
C GLY A 46 10.94 -6.12 -4.01
N LYS A 47 11.36 -7.27 -4.49
CA LYS A 47 11.87 -7.44 -5.85
C LYS A 47 10.87 -8.23 -6.67
N ALA A 48 10.48 -7.69 -7.82
CA ALA A 48 9.64 -8.41 -8.75
C ALA A 48 10.47 -9.43 -9.51
N ASN A 49 9.92 -10.64 -9.69
CA ASN A 49 10.55 -11.64 -10.53
C ASN A 49 10.14 -11.43 -11.99
N ASN A 50 10.56 -12.33 -12.89
CA ASN A 50 10.26 -12.21 -14.33
C ASN A 50 8.77 -12.28 -14.63
N LYS A 51 7.96 -12.78 -13.72
CA LYS A 51 6.50 -12.85 -13.89
C LYS A 51 5.78 -11.66 -13.25
N GLY A 52 6.53 -10.70 -12.71
CA GLY A 52 5.94 -9.55 -12.05
C GLY A 52 5.47 -9.80 -10.63
N VAL A 53 5.74 -10.97 -10.08
CA VAL A 53 5.38 -11.29 -8.69
C VAL A 53 6.43 -10.73 -7.75
N ILE A 54 6.00 -9.97 -6.76
CA ILE A 54 6.90 -9.38 -5.78
C ILE A 54 7.14 -10.35 -4.63
N LYS A 55 8.41 -10.59 -4.35
CA LYS A 55 8.84 -11.32 -3.16
C LYS A 55 9.40 -10.32 -2.17
N GLY A 56 8.78 -10.22 -1.02
CA GLY A 56 9.19 -9.26 -0.02
C GLY A 56 8.17 -9.18 1.09
N ASP A 57 7.82 -7.97 1.51
CA ASP A 57 6.89 -7.75 2.60
C ASP A 57 5.53 -7.32 2.09
N ARG A 58 4.51 -7.73 2.81
CA ARG A 58 3.14 -7.36 2.55
C ARG A 58 2.62 -6.49 3.69
N TYR A 59 1.99 -5.38 3.34
CA TYR A 59 1.39 -4.46 4.30
C TYR A 59 -0.09 -4.29 4.01
N SER A 60 -0.84 -4.04 5.06
CA SER A 60 -2.27 -3.80 4.97
C SER A 60 -2.60 -2.54 5.73
N ARG A 61 -3.54 -1.74 5.21
CA ARG A 61 -3.95 -0.49 5.83
C ARG A 61 -5.36 -0.63 6.38
N THR A 62 -5.54 -0.17 7.61
CA THR A 62 -6.87 -0.09 8.22
C THR A 62 -7.29 1.37 8.25
N LEU A 63 -8.43 1.65 7.64
CA LEU A 63 -9.04 2.98 7.64
C LEU A 63 -10.39 2.90 8.31
N LYS A 64 -10.62 3.77 9.28
CA LYS A 64 -11.93 3.92 9.90
C LYS A 64 -12.41 5.33 9.69
N LYS A 65 -13.70 5.47 9.41
CA LYS A 65 -14.35 6.77 9.24
C LYS A 65 -15.42 6.95 10.28
N ASP A 66 -15.67 8.20 10.67
CA ASP A 66 -16.78 8.54 11.52
C ASP A 66 -18.05 8.73 10.69
N LYS A 67 -19.12 9.15 11.33
CA LYS A 67 -20.41 9.36 10.65
C LYS A 67 -20.38 10.45 9.59
N GLU A 68 -19.43 11.35 9.70
CA GLU A 68 -19.30 12.48 8.76
C GLU A 68 -18.32 12.20 7.63
N GLY A 69 -17.74 11.01 7.61
CA GLY A 69 -16.80 10.61 6.57
C GLY A 69 -15.35 10.98 6.85
N ASN A 70 -15.07 11.51 8.03
CA ASN A 70 -13.68 11.84 8.40
C ASN A 70 -12.93 10.59 8.81
N ILE A 71 -11.67 10.50 8.39
CA ILE A 71 -10.84 9.36 8.77
C ILE A 71 -10.37 9.56 10.20
N ILE A 72 -10.78 8.64 11.09
CA ILE A 72 -10.42 8.68 12.50
C ILE A 72 -9.38 7.63 12.86
N LYS A 73 -9.09 6.70 11.97
CA LYS A 73 -8.03 5.73 12.16
C LYS A 73 -7.37 5.44 10.82
N ASP A 74 -6.06 5.50 10.79
CA ASP A 74 -5.27 5.21 9.60
C ASP A 74 -4.00 4.52 10.06
N HIS A 75 -3.91 3.23 9.82
CA HIS A 75 -2.81 2.42 10.31
C HIS A 75 -2.34 1.42 9.28
N TRP A 76 -1.03 1.40 9.03
CA TRP A 76 -0.39 0.40 8.20
C TRP A 76 0.25 -0.67 9.08
N GLU A 77 0.02 -1.92 8.74
CA GLU A 77 0.53 -3.06 9.49
C GLU A 77 1.19 -4.06 8.56
N ARG A 78 2.37 -4.53 8.96
CA ARG A 78 3.06 -5.57 8.22
C ARG A 78 2.38 -6.91 8.47
N LYS A 79 2.00 -7.60 7.40
CA LYS A 79 1.30 -8.88 7.49
C LYS A 79 2.20 -10.08 7.23
N GLY A 80 3.48 -9.86 7.00
CA GLY A 80 4.42 -10.93 6.74
C GLY A 80 4.97 -10.84 5.33
N LYS A 81 5.41 -11.97 4.81
CA LYS A 81 5.99 -12.00 3.46
C LYS A 81 4.92 -12.11 2.40
N ALA A 82 5.16 -11.45 1.27
CA ALA A 82 4.34 -11.56 0.07
C ALA A 82 4.82 -12.79 -0.71
N SER A 83 4.00 -13.70 -0.96
CA SER A 83 4.22 -14.96 -1.67
C SER A 83 4.54 -16.11 -0.78
#